data_7069606fa216704c2a58da61e64c20a4
#
_entry.id   7069606fa216704c2a58da61e64c20a4
#
_cell.length_a   1.000
_cell.length_b   1.000
_cell.length_c   1.000
_cell.angle_alpha   90.00
_cell.angle_beta   90.00
_cell.angle_gamma   90.00
#
_symmetry.space_group_name_H-M   'P 1'
#
loop_
_entity.id
_entity.type
_entity.pdbx_description
1 polymer ?
#
loop_
_entity_poly.entity_id
_entity_poly.type
_entity_poly.pdbx_seq_one_letter_code
_entity_poly.pdbx_strand_id
1 'polypeptide(L)'
;MKFNKLILIAVAFVLAATISSNAQVKEKYYSESFWNNIYVTIGGGAQACVNPDNFSYGFGKAITPVITLAVGKNFTPVWGTRLQLNGAWTTLYTKYTQGGDEFFESNKNKKYLTLHADAVFNLSQAIRYREDRLVNFAIFMGPGLTFAKNYMGSRVYDNNGAAVPQKTSIKALINGSLGVDMMFNVSRFVDINLQVRGEVSPSPFGHLSNANTEGAVSAALGISYYFGGKKFVTTKCDDSDLKAALADLAKAKEELAKKPKEVEVIKEVEKIVNKEVIVAAPTAVFFQIGSAKLTDYAKVQIKLASQAIKSNPDKKYKINAYADKATGSAKTNQRLTDKRAKAVYDALVEEGVNPDQLQQISNGGTENMFGKNNLQRLVIMEVE
;
A
#
# COMPACT_ATOMS: atom_id res chain seq x y z
N MET A 1 36.16 10.53 -0.42
CA MET A 1 36.34 9.13 0.00
C MET A 1 35.77 8.76 1.37
N LYS A 2 35.46 9.71 2.27
CA LYS A 2 34.88 9.41 3.63
C LYS A 2 33.34 9.25 3.61
N PHE A 3 32.64 9.84 2.66
CA PHE A 3 31.16 9.82 2.57
C PHE A 3 30.60 8.44 2.20
N ASN A 4 31.28 7.71 1.31
CA ASN A 4 30.86 6.36 0.89
C ASN A 4 30.96 5.31 2.02
N LYS A 5 31.85 5.53 3.02
CA LYS A 5 31.97 4.63 4.17
C LYS A 5 30.78 4.77 5.15
N LEU A 6 30.24 5.98 5.32
CA LEU A 6 29.08 6.21 6.19
C LEU A 6 27.80 5.58 5.62
N ILE A 7 27.62 5.67 4.30
CA ILE A 7 26.46 5.04 3.62
C ILE A 7 26.57 3.51 3.72
N LEU A 8 27.77 2.95 3.52
CA LEU A 8 28.01 1.51 3.69
C LEU A 8 27.77 1.02 5.12
N ILE A 9 28.13 1.82 6.12
CA ILE A 9 27.90 1.51 7.54
C ILE A 9 26.39 1.57 7.86
N ALA A 10 25.66 2.55 7.35
CA ALA A 10 24.20 2.66 7.53
C ALA A 10 23.46 1.48 6.86
N VAL A 11 23.87 1.09 5.65
CA VAL A 11 23.31 -0.07 4.94
C VAL A 11 23.67 -1.38 5.65
N ALA A 12 24.90 -1.51 6.18
CA ALA A 12 25.32 -2.67 6.96
C ALA A 12 24.58 -2.79 8.29
N PHE A 13 24.25 -1.65 8.95
CA PHE A 13 23.45 -1.66 10.19
C PHE A 13 21.99 -2.09 9.93
N VAL A 14 21.39 -1.67 8.80
CA VAL A 14 20.04 -2.10 8.38
C VAL A 14 20.05 -3.60 8.05
N LEU A 15 21.08 -4.12 7.38
CA LEU A 15 21.23 -5.54 7.07
C LEU A 15 21.54 -6.39 8.32
N ALA A 16 22.34 -5.88 9.26
CA ALA A 16 22.66 -6.60 10.50
C ALA A 16 21.44 -6.71 11.45
N ALA A 17 20.55 -5.73 11.46
CA ALA A 17 19.31 -5.77 12.24
C ALA A 17 18.31 -6.84 11.76
N THR A 18 18.47 -7.36 10.53
CA THR A 18 17.62 -8.41 9.96
C THR A 18 18.11 -9.84 10.29
N ILE A 19 19.31 -10.01 10.84
CA ILE A 19 19.96 -11.34 11.00
C ILE A 19 19.87 -11.88 12.43
N SER A 20 19.49 -11.08 13.43
CA SER A 20 19.43 -11.52 14.82
C SER A 20 18.01 -11.90 15.24
N SER A 21 17.44 -12.95 14.68
CA SER A 21 16.22 -13.56 15.23
C SER A 21 16.42 -15.05 15.49
N ASN A 22 17.06 -15.38 16.61
CA ASN A 22 16.97 -16.70 17.19
C ASN A 22 15.57 -16.93 17.75
N ALA A 23 14.91 -17.98 17.23
CA ALA A 23 13.89 -18.82 17.87
C ALA A 23 12.97 -18.18 18.92
N GLN A 24 12.24 -17.11 18.57
CA GLN A 24 11.01 -16.75 19.25
C GLN A 24 9.86 -16.91 18.25
N VAL A 25 8.71 -17.39 18.72
CA VAL A 25 7.45 -17.48 17.97
C VAL A 25 7.28 -16.20 17.18
N LYS A 26 7.37 -16.28 15.84
CA LYS A 26 7.26 -15.10 14.95
C LYS A 26 5.80 -14.68 14.92
N GLU A 27 5.45 -13.72 15.76
CA GLU A 27 4.16 -13.06 15.65
C GLU A 27 4.08 -12.34 14.29
N LYS A 28 3.15 -12.73 13.44
CA LYS A 28 2.85 -12.00 12.20
C LYS A 28 1.80 -10.95 12.50
N TYR A 29 2.12 -9.69 12.18
CA TYR A 29 1.21 -8.57 12.33
C TYR A 29 0.56 -8.25 10.99
N TYR A 30 -0.76 -8.00 10.98
CA TYR A 30 -1.51 -7.57 9.80
C TYR A 30 -2.58 -6.54 10.16
N SER A 31 -3.03 -5.80 9.16
CA SER A 31 -4.14 -4.85 9.27
C SER A 31 -5.47 -5.54 8.94
N GLU A 32 -6.44 -5.51 9.84
CA GLU A 32 -7.79 -6.08 9.60
C GLU A 32 -8.53 -5.37 8.47
N SER A 33 -8.27 -4.07 8.28
CA SER A 33 -8.93 -3.25 7.28
C SER A 33 -7.90 -2.48 6.44
N PHE A 34 -8.25 -2.21 5.18
CA PHE A 34 -7.44 -1.35 4.31
C PHE A 34 -7.19 0.02 4.92
N TRP A 35 -8.18 0.60 5.61
CA TRP A 35 -8.11 1.95 6.19
C TRP A 35 -7.31 2.02 7.49
N ASN A 36 -7.12 0.90 8.19
CA ASN A 36 -6.30 0.88 9.40
C ASN A 36 -4.85 1.21 9.04
N ASN A 37 -4.20 1.99 9.91
CA ASN A 37 -2.79 2.37 9.78
C ASN A 37 -2.47 3.24 8.54
N ILE A 38 -3.48 3.79 7.83
CA ILE A 38 -3.31 4.86 6.85
C ILE A 38 -3.36 6.18 7.58
N TYR A 39 -2.41 7.07 7.28
CA TYR A 39 -2.33 8.39 7.90
C TYR A 39 -2.06 9.50 6.90
N VAL A 40 -2.48 10.69 7.28
CA VAL A 40 -2.11 11.95 6.62
C VAL A 40 -1.35 12.79 7.64
N THR A 41 -0.25 13.38 7.23
CA THR A 41 0.55 14.30 8.04
C THR A 41 0.55 15.68 7.41
N ILE A 42 0.33 16.71 8.24
CA ILE A 42 0.59 18.09 7.89
C ILE A 42 1.62 18.65 8.87
N GLY A 43 2.60 19.38 8.35
CA GLY A 43 3.66 19.90 9.19
C GLY A 43 4.34 21.11 8.57
N GLY A 44 5.19 21.73 9.37
CA GLY A 44 6.00 22.85 8.97
C GLY A 44 7.25 22.96 9.83
N GLY A 45 8.24 23.68 9.32
CA GLY A 45 9.51 23.80 10.01
C GLY A 45 10.50 24.69 9.30
N ALA A 46 11.76 24.37 9.47
CA ALA A 46 12.87 25.10 8.88
C ALA A 46 13.74 24.18 8.02
N GLN A 47 14.35 24.76 7.00
CA GLN A 47 15.26 24.08 6.11
C GLN A 47 16.41 25.00 5.69
N ALA A 48 17.49 24.41 5.22
CA ALA A 48 18.60 25.12 4.61
C ALA A 48 19.20 24.30 3.46
N CYS A 49 19.54 24.95 2.38
CA CYS A 49 20.39 24.36 1.34
C CYS A 49 21.83 24.21 1.85
N VAL A 50 22.37 23.03 1.60
CA VAL A 50 23.74 22.64 1.97
C VAL A 50 24.59 22.66 0.72
N ASN A 51 25.28 23.77 0.49
CA ASN A 51 26.26 23.92 -0.56
C ASN A 51 27.48 24.73 -0.02
N PRO A 52 28.65 24.69 -0.69
CA PRO A 52 29.85 25.34 -0.22
C PRO A 52 29.68 26.86 0.02
N ASP A 53 28.92 27.52 -0.84
CA ASP A 53 28.75 28.98 -0.78
C ASP A 53 27.88 29.39 0.42
N ASN A 54 26.82 28.62 0.73
CA ASN A 54 26.00 28.86 1.91
C ASN A 54 26.80 28.66 3.21
N PHE A 55 27.68 27.66 3.24
CA PHE A 55 28.57 27.46 4.39
C PHE A 55 29.56 28.61 4.56
N SER A 56 30.17 29.06 3.47
CA SER A 56 31.16 30.16 3.49
C SER A 56 30.55 31.49 3.93
N TYR A 57 29.31 31.77 3.53
CA TYR A 57 28.61 33.01 3.93
C TYR A 57 27.99 32.95 5.33
N GLY A 58 27.71 31.77 5.83
CA GLY A 58 27.08 31.52 7.12
C GLY A 58 25.76 30.75 7.00
N PHE A 59 25.79 29.47 7.33
CA PHE A 59 24.69 28.53 7.18
C PHE A 59 23.36 29.01 7.78
N GLY A 60 23.41 29.68 8.96
CA GLY A 60 22.22 30.22 9.61
C GLY A 60 21.44 31.25 8.79
N LYS A 61 22.11 31.96 7.89
CA LYS A 61 21.46 32.97 7.02
C LYS A 61 20.71 32.35 5.84
N ALA A 62 20.94 31.04 5.54
CA ALA A 62 20.27 30.29 4.51
C ALA A 62 19.01 29.54 5.03
N ILE A 63 18.70 29.66 6.32
CA ILE A 63 17.51 29.02 6.91
C ILE A 63 16.24 29.68 6.39
N THR A 64 15.32 28.85 5.92
CA THR A 64 14.03 29.25 5.35
C THR A 64 12.94 28.30 5.82
N PRO A 65 11.66 28.69 5.76
CA PRO A 65 10.58 27.78 6.15
C PRO A 65 10.41 26.62 5.16
N VAL A 66 9.89 25.51 5.65
CA VAL A 66 9.42 24.38 4.87
C VAL A 66 8.01 23.98 5.32
N ILE A 67 7.15 23.62 4.37
CA ILE A 67 5.83 23.04 4.62
C ILE A 67 5.87 21.60 4.13
N THR A 68 5.30 20.70 4.91
CA THR A 68 5.25 19.27 4.60
C THR A 68 3.82 18.77 4.60
N LEU A 69 3.49 17.95 3.61
CA LEU A 69 2.22 17.21 3.53
C LEU A 69 2.55 15.77 3.16
N ALA A 70 2.05 14.81 3.91
CA ALA A 70 2.32 13.41 3.63
C ALA A 70 1.09 12.52 3.76
N VAL A 71 1.08 11.44 2.97
CA VAL A 71 0.17 10.31 3.11
C VAL A 71 1.00 9.05 3.24
N GLY A 72 0.71 8.24 4.25
CA GLY A 72 1.46 7.01 4.47
C GLY A 72 0.59 5.87 4.96
N LYS A 73 1.16 4.68 4.91
CA LYS A 73 0.56 3.45 5.44
C LYS A 73 1.62 2.61 6.13
N ASN A 74 1.31 2.18 7.35
CA ASN A 74 2.09 1.17 8.04
C ASN A 74 1.48 -0.21 7.75
N PHE A 75 2.24 -1.09 7.09
CA PHE A 75 1.82 -2.46 6.77
C PHE A 75 2.00 -3.38 7.96
N THR A 76 3.04 -3.14 8.74
CA THR A 76 3.34 -3.80 10.01
C THR A 76 3.70 -2.74 11.05
N PRO A 77 3.81 -3.06 12.34
CA PRO A 77 4.31 -2.12 13.33
C PRO A 77 5.70 -1.55 13.02
N VAL A 78 6.51 -2.32 12.26
CA VAL A 78 7.91 -2.01 11.94
C VAL A 78 8.06 -1.33 10.58
N TRP A 79 7.29 -1.75 9.57
CA TRP A 79 7.44 -1.30 8.19
C TRP A 79 6.24 -0.50 7.69
N GLY A 80 6.50 0.62 7.06
CA GLY A 80 5.52 1.43 6.35
C GLY A 80 6.11 2.09 5.10
N THR A 81 5.23 2.76 4.36
CA THR A 81 5.61 3.62 3.23
C THR A 81 4.91 4.97 3.36
N ARG A 82 5.52 5.99 2.76
CA ARG A 82 5.00 7.35 2.79
C ARG A 82 5.29 8.07 1.48
N LEU A 83 4.28 8.76 0.95
CA LEU A 83 4.45 9.79 -0.06
C LEU A 83 4.41 11.14 0.65
N GLN A 84 5.43 11.96 0.47
CA GLN A 84 5.57 13.25 1.14
C GLN A 84 5.90 14.36 0.15
N LEU A 85 5.11 15.43 0.20
CA LEU A 85 5.37 16.69 -0.48
C LEU A 85 6.06 17.64 0.49
N ASN A 86 7.20 18.16 0.06
CA ASN A 86 7.91 19.23 0.75
C ASN A 86 7.98 20.44 -0.19
N GLY A 87 7.74 21.61 0.33
CA GLY A 87 7.81 22.81 -0.48
C GLY A 87 7.88 24.05 0.37
N ALA A 88 8.26 25.10 -0.24
CA ALA A 88 8.20 26.51 0.08
C ALA A 88 9.19 27.28 -0.80
N TRP A 89 10.07 28.03 -0.17
CA TRP A 89 11.15 28.76 -0.84
C TRP A 89 12.45 28.55 -0.07
N THR A 90 13.57 28.68 -0.79
CA THR A 90 14.90 28.62 -0.21
C THR A 90 15.70 29.85 -0.56
N THR A 91 16.80 30.09 0.16
CA THR A 91 17.77 31.12 -0.11
C THR A 91 19.12 30.49 -0.45
N LEU A 92 19.70 30.93 -1.54
CA LEU A 92 21.01 30.48 -2.01
C LEU A 92 21.96 31.68 -2.01
N TYR A 93 23.17 31.48 -1.55
CA TYR A 93 24.26 32.44 -1.70
C TYR A 93 25.18 31.92 -2.80
N THR A 94 25.58 32.81 -3.70
CA THR A 94 26.54 32.50 -4.76
C THR A 94 27.79 33.32 -4.51
N LYS A 95 28.91 32.64 -4.35
CA LYS A 95 30.21 33.25 -4.20
C LYS A 95 30.79 33.55 -5.58
N TYR A 96 31.37 34.75 -5.75
CA TYR A 96 32.14 35.12 -6.92
C TYR A 96 33.32 35.97 -6.49
N THR A 97 34.37 35.98 -7.31
CA THR A 97 35.60 36.74 -7.07
C THR A 97 35.74 37.82 -8.13
N GLN A 98 35.95 39.06 -7.72
CA GLN A 98 36.16 40.18 -8.62
C GLN A 98 37.31 41.07 -8.07
N GLY A 99 38.33 41.30 -8.88
CA GLY A 99 39.48 42.10 -8.49
C GLY A 99 40.35 41.50 -7.37
N GLY A 100 40.19 40.22 -7.05
CA GLY A 100 40.86 39.53 -5.94
C GLY A 100 40.04 39.46 -4.66
N ASP A 101 38.94 40.19 -4.56
CA ASP A 101 38.03 40.18 -3.42
C ASP A 101 36.89 39.18 -3.62
N GLU A 102 36.41 38.59 -2.52
CA GLU A 102 35.29 37.64 -2.49
C GLU A 102 33.98 38.36 -2.19
N PHE A 103 33.00 38.15 -3.03
CA PHE A 103 31.64 38.69 -2.89
C PHE A 103 30.63 37.58 -2.83
N PHE A 104 29.49 37.84 -2.14
CA PHE A 104 28.37 36.93 -2.08
C PHE A 104 27.09 37.59 -2.57
N GLU A 105 26.44 36.99 -3.53
CA GLU A 105 25.12 37.41 -3.98
C GLU A 105 24.04 36.57 -3.33
N SER A 106 23.03 37.23 -2.77
CA SER A 106 21.89 36.60 -2.10
C SER A 106 20.74 36.35 -3.09
N ASN A 107 20.45 35.11 -3.36
CA ASN A 107 19.33 34.65 -4.20
C ASN A 107 18.18 34.18 -3.32
N LYS A 108 17.33 35.10 -2.85
CA LYS A 108 16.21 34.83 -1.95
C LYS A 108 14.98 34.31 -2.69
N ASN A 109 14.07 33.66 -1.95
CA ASN A 109 12.72 33.26 -2.39
C ASN A 109 12.71 32.35 -3.64
N LYS A 110 13.67 31.45 -3.77
CA LYS A 110 13.69 30.45 -4.85
C LYS A 110 12.71 29.32 -4.51
N LYS A 111 11.57 29.31 -5.22
CA LYS A 111 10.49 28.35 -4.99
C LYS A 111 10.84 26.97 -5.53
N TYR A 112 10.47 25.95 -4.80
CA TYR A 112 10.59 24.55 -5.19
C TYR A 112 9.46 23.71 -4.60
N LEU A 113 9.27 22.53 -5.16
CA LEU A 113 8.38 21.49 -4.67
C LEU A 113 9.08 20.15 -4.85
N THR A 114 9.12 19.34 -3.81
CA THR A 114 9.69 17.99 -3.87
C THR A 114 8.63 16.95 -3.45
N LEU A 115 8.50 15.90 -4.24
CA LEU A 115 7.72 14.71 -3.91
C LEU A 115 8.68 13.58 -3.57
N HIS A 116 8.56 13.00 -2.38
CA HIS A 116 9.32 11.84 -1.91
C HIS A 116 8.46 10.60 -1.82
N ALA A 117 9.05 9.45 -2.12
CA ALA A 117 8.49 8.14 -1.84
C ALA A 117 9.40 7.42 -0.82
N ASP A 118 9.02 7.46 0.44
CA ASP A 118 9.84 6.95 1.55
C ASP A 118 9.43 5.52 1.95
N ALA A 119 10.41 4.66 2.17
CA ALA A 119 10.29 3.50 3.02
C ALA A 119 10.55 3.92 4.47
N VAL A 120 9.68 3.55 5.39
CA VAL A 120 9.74 3.92 6.81
C VAL A 120 9.97 2.68 7.65
N PHE A 121 10.99 2.71 8.49
CA PHE A 121 11.35 1.62 9.40
C PHE A 121 11.30 2.10 10.86
N ASN A 122 10.35 1.60 11.64
CA ASN A 122 10.19 1.95 13.04
C ASN A 122 11.15 1.14 13.92
N LEU A 123 12.25 1.77 14.32
CA LEU A 123 13.30 1.18 15.17
C LEU A 123 12.75 0.75 16.52
N SER A 124 11.92 1.58 17.12
CA SER A 124 11.38 1.31 18.47
C SER A 124 10.50 0.06 18.48
N GLN A 125 9.69 -0.13 17.45
CA GLN A 125 8.82 -1.30 17.32
C GLN A 125 9.58 -2.54 16.86
N ALA A 126 10.68 -2.38 16.10
CA ALA A 126 11.57 -3.47 15.71
C ALA A 126 12.31 -4.09 16.88
N ILE A 127 12.76 -3.27 17.85
CA ILE A 127 13.43 -3.75 19.06
C ILE A 127 12.44 -4.50 19.96
N ARG A 128 11.28 -3.93 20.21
CA ARG A 128 10.20 -4.52 21.00
C ARG A 128 8.87 -3.90 20.64
N TYR A 129 7.95 -4.71 20.16
CA TYR A 129 6.60 -4.25 19.90
C TYR A 129 5.86 -3.87 21.17
N ARG A 130 5.27 -2.67 21.15
CA ARG A 130 4.36 -2.15 22.20
C ARG A 130 3.34 -1.24 21.54
N GLU A 131 2.07 -1.58 21.67
CA GLU A 131 0.98 -0.78 21.10
C GLU A 131 0.84 0.57 21.83
N ASP A 132 1.06 0.58 23.15
CA ASP A 132 0.93 1.73 24.07
C ASP A 132 2.19 2.60 24.18
N ARG A 133 3.19 2.39 23.28
CA ARG A 133 4.45 3.13 23.35
C ARG A 133 4.20 4.63 23.08
N LEU A 134 4.56 5.47 24.05
CA LEU A 134 4.37 6.92 23.98
C LEU A 134 5.27 7.56 22.90
N VAL A 135 6.53 7.14 22.80
CA VAL A 135 7.50 7.69 21.83
C VAL A 135 8.06 6.59 20.96
N ASN A 136 7.98 6.78 19.65
CA ASN A 136 8.58 5.91 18.65
C ASN A 136 9.64 6.67 17.86
N PHE A 137 10.74 5.98 17.53
CA PHE A 137 11.77 6.44 16.62
C PHE A 137 11.73 5.60 15.36
N ALA A 138 11.71 6.26 14.21
CA ALA A 138 11.79 5.63 12.90
C ALA A 138 12.89 6.27 12.07
N ILE A 139 13.46 5.49 11.18
CA ILE A 139 14.28 5.97 10.08
C ILE A 139 13.48 5.82 8.78
N PHE A 140 13.73 6.71 7.85
CA PHE A 140 13.12 6.63 6.53
C PHE A 140 14.13 6.97 5.46
N MET A 141 13.94 6.41 4.28
CA MET A 141 14.75 6.70 3.10
C MET A 141 13.93 6.50 1.84
N GLY A 142 14.27 7.24 0.81
CA GLY A 142 13.61 7.05 -0.48
C GLY A 142 14.08 8.01 -1.56
N PRO A 143 13.70 7.73 -2.80
CA PRO A 143 13.84 8.63 -3.92
C PRO A 143 12.82 9.76 -3.86
N GLY A 144 13.13 10.86 -4.53
CA GLY A 144 12.20 11.96 -4.72
C GLY A 144 12.38 12.63 -6.07
N LEU A 145 11.43 13.51 -6.39
CA LEU A 145 11.43 14.37 -7.57
C LEU A 145 11.30 15.83 -7.12
N THR A 146 12.33 16.62 -7.39
CA THR A 146 12.35 18.06 -7.10
C THR A 146 11.99 18.84 -8.35
N PHE A 147 10.97 19.67 -8.25
CA PHE A 147 10.56 20.63 -9.27
C PHE A 147 11.01 22.02 -8.85
N ALA A 148 11.91 22.62 -9.62
CA ALA A 148 12.44 23.94 -9.34
C ALA A 148 12.63 24.74 -10.64
N LYS A 149 12.62 26.07 -10.51
CA LYS A 149 12.97 26.98 -11.60
C LYS A 149 14.48 26.98 -11.74
N ASN A 150 14.99 26.34 -12.77
CA ASN A 150 16.41 26.27 -13.08
C ASN A 150 16.84 27.47 -13.89
N TYR A 151 17.94 28.11 -13.49
CA TYR A 151 18.54 29.25 -14.14
C TYR A 151 19.72 28.80 -15.01
N MET A 152 19.58 28.96 -16.35
CA MET A 152 20.55 28.48 -17.34
C MET A 152 21.37 29.61 -17.87
N GLY A 153 22.70 29.38 -18.05
CA GLY A 153 23.66 30.33 -18.60
C GLY A 153 24.43 31.13 -17.55
N SER A 154 25.63 31.54 -17.89
CA SER A 154 26.42 32.43 -17.07
C SER A 154 25.71 33.77 -16.92
N ARG A 155 25.92 34.46 -15.80
CA ARG A 155 25.45 35.82 -15.65
C ARG A 155 26.11 36.69 -16.68
N VAL A 156 25.30 37.27 -17.56
CA VAL A 156 25.73 38.24 -18.53
C VAL A 156 25.30 39.59 -18.00
N TYR A 157 26.23 40.50 -17.87
CA TYR A 157 25.95 41.89 -17.59
C TYR A 157 25.97 42.64 -18.92
N ASP A 158 25.10 43.61 -19.09
CA ASP A 158 25.11 44.50 -20.22
C ASP A 158 26.29 45.49 -20.11
N ASN A 159 26.51 46.30 -21.15
CA ASN A 159 27.58 47.29 -21.20
C ASN A 159 27.48 48.36 -20.09
N ASN A 160 26.34 48.45 -19.42
CA ASN A 160 26.10 49.39 -18.32
C ASN A 160 26.22 48.69 -16.95
N GLY A 161 26.64 47.43 -16.90
CA GLY A 161 26.75 46.64 -15.65
C GLY A 161 25.42 46.11 -15.11
N ALA A 162 24.33 46.20 -15.86
CA ALA A 162 23.05 45.66 -15.46
C ALA A 162 22.94 44.15 -15.79
N ALA A 163 22.43 43.35 -14.87
CA ALA A 163 22.25 41.91 -15.08
C ALA A 163 21.23 41.63 -16.17
N VAL A 164 21.66 40.95 -17.22
CA VAL A 164 20.77 40.49 -18.28
C VAL A 164 19.89 39.35 -17.76
N PRO A 165 18.55 39.36 -18.04
CA PRO A 165 17.65 38.31 -17.62
C PRO A 165 18.11 36.93 -18.11
N GLN A 166 18.32 35.99 -17.19
CA GLN A 166 18.76 34.66 -17.54
C GLN A 166 17.57 33.83 -18.07
N LYS A 167 17.83 32.96 -19.06
CA LYS A 167 16.90 31.99 -19.51
C LYS A 167 16.56 31.04 -18.37
N THR A 168 15.29 30.84 -18.10
CA THR A 168 14.82 29.98 -17.02
C THR A 168 13.87 28.89 -17.54
N SER A 169 13.92 27.72 -16.94
CA SER A 169 13.00 26.63 -17.21
C SER A 169 12.65 25.90 -15.90
N ILE A 170 11.46 25.28 -15.84
CA ILE A 170 11.14 24.37 -14.74
C ILE A 170 11.75 23.02 -15.10
N LYS A 171 12.54 22.45 -14.19
CA LYS A 171 13.11 21.10 -14.31
C LYS A 171 12.60 20.21 -13.21
N ALA A 172 12.43 18.95 -13.56
CA ALA A 172 12.21 17.86 -12.62
C ALA A 172 13.53 17.10 -12.46
N LEU A 173 14.01 16.99 -11.23
CA LEU A 173 15.29 16.38 -10.90
C LEU A 173 15.08 15.27 -9.88
N ILE A 174 15.74 14.14 -10.10
CA ILE A 174 15.72 13.03 -9.15
C ILE A 174 16.62 13.37 -7.98
N ASN A 175 16.13 13.19 -6.77
CA ASN A 175 16.87 13.31 -5.52
C ASN A 175 16.82 11.99 -4.72
N GLY A 176 17.71 11.89 -3.74
CA GLY A 176 17.67 10.87 -2.70
C GLY A 176 17.52 11.51 -1.34
N SER A 177 16.73 10.94 -0.46
CA SER A 177 16.56 11.44 0.91
C SER A 177 16.69 10.34 1.95
N LEU A 178 17.14 10.75 3.13
CA LEU A 178 17.27 9.94 4.33
C LEU A 178 16.93 10.81 5.54
N GLY A 179 16.27 10.24 6.54
CA GLY A 179 15.97 10.99 7.75
C GLY A 179 15.50 10.15 8.91
N VAL A 180 15.16 10.85 9.97
CA VAL A 180 14.65 10.28 11.21
C VAL A 180 13.33 10.96 11.58
N ASP A 181 12.41 10.17 12.13
CA ASP A 181 11.16 10.64 12.72
C ASP A 181 11.12 10.26 14.19
N MET A 182 10.79 11.20 15.04
CA MET A 182 10.38 10.97 16.41
C MET A 182 8.88 11.22 16.50
N MET A 183 8.11 10.16 16.77
CA MET A 183 6.65 10.18 16.80
C MET A 183 6.15 10.05 18.24
N PHE A 184 5.38 11.04 18.69
CA PHE A 184 4.71 11.04 19.98
C PHE A 184 3.27 10.57 19.79
N ASN A 185 2.93 9.41 20.36
CA ASN A 185 1.59 8.87 20.36
C ASN A 185 0.68 9.65 21.31
N VAL A 186 -0.17 10.51 20.77
CA VAL A 186 -1.17 11.24 21.54
C VAL A 186 -2.42 10.38 21.76
N SER A 187 -2.81 9.65 20.71
CA SER A 187 -3.91 8.70 20.74
C SER A 187 -3.76 7.65 19.64
N ARG A 188 -4.66 6.68 19.59
CA ARG A 188 -4.70 5.73 18.49
C ARG A 188 -4.93 6.37 17.10
N PHE A 189 -5.42 7.60 17.06
CA PHE A 189 -5.73 8.32 15.83
C PHE A 189 -4.75 9.45 15.53
N VAL A 190 -3.99 9.93 16.52
CA VAL A 190 -3.19 11.16 16.38
C VAL A 190 -1.78 10.94 16.92
N ASP A 191 -0.79 11.34 16.12
CA ASP A 191 0.60 11.49 16.50
C ASP A 191 1.09 12.91 16.26
N ILE A 192 2.02 13.35 17.10
CA ILE A 192 2.85 14.53 16.86
C ILE A 192 4.23 14.03 16.43
N ASN A 193 4.73 14.52 15.29
CA ASN A 193 5.99 14.07 14.71
C ASN A 193 7.01 15.18 14.70
N LEU A 194 8.23 14.87 15.08
CA LEU A 194 9.41 15.70 14.79
C LEU A 194 10.26 14.96 13.76
N GLN A 195 10.36 15.51 12.56
CA GLN A 195 11.09 14.93 11.45
C GLN A 195 12.37 15.73 11.17
N VAL A 196 13.47 15.02 10.95
CA VAL A 196 14.70 15.59 10.38
C VAL A 196 15.02 14.84 9.10
N ARG A 197 15.18 15.55 7.98
CA ARG A 197 15.43 14.99 6.65
C ARG A 197 16.69 15.62 6.04
N GLY A 198 17.55 14.79 5.51
CA GLY A 198 18.63 15.16 4.59
C GLY A 198 18.28 14.74 3.16
N GLU A 199 18.55 15.61 2.21
CA GLU A 199 18.32 15.38 0.77
C GLU A 199 19.60 15.67 -0.02
N VAL A 200 19.78 14.94 -1.12
CA VAL A 200 20.87 15.18 -2.08
C VAL A 200 20.28 15.13 -3.48
N SER A 201 20.52 16.17 -4.27
CA SER A 201 20.04 16.28 -5.65
C SER A 201 21.09 16.92 -6.55
N PRO A 202 21.04 16.74 -7.88
CA PRO A 202 21.70 17.66 -8.81
C PRO A 202 21.21 19.08 -8.53
N SER A 203 22.05 20.11 -8.79
CA SER A 203 21.69 21.50 -8.48
C SER A 203 20.33 21.89 -9.09
N PRO A 204 19.28 22.09 -8.29
CA PRO A 204 17.93 22.35 -8.80
C PRO A 204 17.79 23.77 -9.36
N PHE A 205 18.63 24.70 -8.91
CA PHE A 205 18.59 26.10 -9.31
C PHE A 205 19.65 26.48 -10.36
N GLY A 206 20.42 25.50 -10.84
CA GLY A 206 21.44 25.68 -11.89
C GLY A 206 22.54 26.63 -11.47
N HIS A 207 22.85 27.60 -12.32
CA HIS A 207 23.97 28.52 -12.10
C HIS A 207 23.85 29.48 -10.91
N LEU A 208 22.78 29.41 -10.13
CA LEU A 208 22.69 30.13 -8.86
C LEU A 208 23.48 29.43 -7.74
N SER A 209 24.08 28.28 -8.02
CA SER A 209 25.00 27.57 -7.16
C SER A 209 26.26 27.17 -7.96
N ASN A 210 27.41 27.26 -7.33
CA ASN A 210 28.68 26.79 -7.92
C ASN A 210 28.88 25.28 -7.77
N ALA A 211 27.87 24.57 -7.25
CA ALA A 211 27.90 23.12 -7.03
C ALA A 211 27.10 22.39 -8.09
N ASN A 212 27.63 21.27 -8.61
CA ASN A 212 26.87 20.35 -9.50
C ASN A 212 25.82 19.54 -8.71
N THR A 213 26.06 19.33 -7.43
CA THR A 213 25.21 18.58 -6.52
C THR A 213 24.99 19.41 -5.25
N GLU A 214 23.74 19.52 -4.85
CA GLU A 214 23.34 20.25 -3.65
C GLU A 214 22.67 19.32 -2.65
N GLY A 215 22.88 19.62 -1.38
CA GLY A 215 22.14 19.03 -0.30
C GLY A 215 21.06 19.98 0.21
N ALA A 216 20.07 19.42 0.92
CA ALA A 216 19.19 20.20 1.78
C ALA A 216 19.00 19.44 3.09
N VAL A 217 18.89 20.20 4.17
CA VAL A 217 18.54 19.66 5.49
C VAL A 217 17.31 20.40 5.97
N SER A 218 16.32 19.65 6.44
CA SER A 218 15.09 20.20 7.00
C SER A 218 14.75 19.57 8.34
N ALA A 219 14.14 20.36 9.23
CA ALA A 219 13.53 19.90 10.46
C ALA A 219 12.10 20.43 10.50
N ALA A 220 11.13 19.54 10.68
CA ALA A 220 9.70 19.88 10.67
C ALA A 220 8.96 19.23 11.84
N LEU A 221 8.04 19.97 12.42
CA LEU A 221 7.05 19.47 13.36
C LEU A 221 5.74 19.27 12.62
N GLY A 222 5.09 18.12 12.83
CA GLY A 222 3.86 17.77 12.14
C GLY A 222 2.87 17.05 13.02
N ILE A 223 1.63 16.97 12.54
CA ILE A 223 0.55 16.19 13.14
C ILE A 223 0.12 15.17 12.12
N SER A 224 0.06 13.91 12.54
CA SER A 224 -0.45 12.79 11.74
C SER A 224 -1.80 12.33 12.26
N TYR A 225 -2.76 12.18 11.35
CA TYR A 225 -4.07 11.61 11.64
C TYR A 225 -4.25 10.28 10.95
N TYR A 226 -4.60 9.23 11.70
CA TYR A 226 -4.83 7.86 11.24
C TYR A 226 -6.32 7.59 11.03
N PHE A 227 -6.78 7.38 9.80
CA PHE A 227 -8.20 7.26 9.45
C PHE A 227 -8.91 6.08 10.12
N GLY A 228 -8.30 4.89 10.13
CA GLY A 228 -8.82 3.70 10.80
C GLY A 228 -8.23 3.46 12.19
N GLY A 229 -7.40 4.40 12.66
CA GLY A 229 -6.58 4.26 13.86
C GLY A 229 -5.38 3.33 13.63
N LYS A 230 -4.46 3.35 14.58
CA LYS A 230 -3.32 2.43 14.66
C LYS A 230 -3.80 1.12 15.26
N LYS A 231 -3.89 0.07 14.45
CA LYS A 231 -4.35 -1.24 14.89
C LYS A 231 -3.70 -2.35 14.08
N PHE A 232 -3.03 -3.24 14.77
CA PHE A 232 -2.49 -4.46 14.20
C PHE A 232 -3.04 -5.66 14.96
N VAL A 233 -3.36 -6.71 14.23
CA VAL A 233 -3.76 -8.00 14.79
C VAL A 233 -2.59 -8.95 14.67
N THR A 234 -2.33 -9.71 15.73
CA THR A 234 -1.27 -10.73 15.74
C THR A 234 -1.85 -12.10 15.50
N THR A 235 -1.25 -12.85 14.58
CA THR A 235 -1.42 -14.29 14.50
C THR A 235 -0.17 -14.93 15.11
N LYS A 236 -0.34 -15.63 16.20
CA LYS A 236 0.71 -16.52 16.71
C LYS A 236 0.74 -17.72 15.76
N CYS A 237 1.66 -17.71 14.79
CA CYS A 237 2.00 -18.93 14.08
C CYS A 237 2.92 -19.70 15.02
N ASP A 238 2.37 -20.64 15.78
CA ASP A 238 3.17 -21.60 16.50
C ASP A 238 3.77 -22.57 15.45
N ASP A 239 5.07 -22.41 15.18
CA ASP A 239 5.80 -23.33 14.31
C ASP A 239 5.79 -24.78 14.89
N SER A 240 5.41 -24.94 16.18
CA SER A 240 5.19 -26.24 16.81
C SER A 240 3.94 -26.92 16.28
N ASP A 241 2.85 -26.18 16.11
CA ASP A 241 1.59 -26.70 15.56
C ASP A 241 1.75 -27.11 14.09
N LEU A 242 2.49 -26.30 13.32
CA LEU A 242 2.81 -26.62 11.93
C LEU A 242 3.72 -27.84 11.83
N LYS A 243 4.76 -27.92 12.70
CA LYS A 243 5.65 -29.09 12.76
C LYS A 243 4.91 -30.33 13.25
N ALA A 244 4.01 -30.21 14.23
CA ALA A 244 3.16 -31.30 14.69
C ALA A 244 2.24 -31.81 13.56
N ALA A 245 1.55 -30.89 12.87
CA ALA A 245 0.69 -31.25 11.75
C ALA A 245 1.47 -31.88 10.57
N LEU A 246 2.69 -31.39 10.27
CA LEU A 246 3.56 -32.01 9.26
C LEU A 246 4.07 -33.38 9.69
N ALA A 247 4.39 -33.56 10.98
CA ALA A 247 4.79 -34.86 11.53
C ALA A 247 3.64 -35.87 11.53
N ASP A 248 2.42 -35.44 11.85
CA ASP A 248 1.24 -36.28 11.80
C ASP A 248 0.86 -36.66 10.34
N LEU A 249 1.03 -35.73 9.41
CA LEU A 249 0.85 -36.01 7.99
C LEU A 249 1.93 -36.97 7.44
N ALA A 250 3.17 -36.85 7.91
CA ALA A 250 4.24 -37.79 7.55
C ALA A 250 3.98 -39.20 8.12
N LYS A 251 3.51 -39.28 9.39
CA LYS A 251 3.10 -40.57 10.01
C LYS A 251 1.92 -41.19 9.27
N ALA A 252 0.90 -40.40 8.96
CA ALA A 252 -0.25 -40.90 8.21
C ALA A 252 0.13 -41.40 6.82
N LYS A 253 1.06 -40.73 6.12
CA LYS A 253 1.61 -41.20 4.84
C LYS A 253 2.42 -42.49 5.00
N GLU A 254 3.20 -42.62 6.06
CA GLU A 254 3.99 -43.83 6.35
C GLU A 254 3.09 -45.00 6.72
N GLU A 255 2.02 -44.79 7.50
CA GLU A 255 0.99 -45.79 7.81
C GLU A 255 0.22 -46.25 6.57
N LEU A 256 -0.13 -45.33 5.65
CA LEU A 256 -0.70 -45.62 4.35
C LEU A 256 0.23 -46.45 3.46
N ALA A 257 1.55 -46.19 3.53
CA ALA A 257 2.54 -46.92 2.77
C ALA A 257 2.81 -48.34 3.33
N LYS A 258 2.57 -48.55 4.65
CA LYS A 258 2.77 -49.87 5.35
C LYS A 258 1.55 -50.82 5.25
N LYS A 259 0.37 -50.35 4.78
CA LYS A 259 -0.75 -51.24 4.54
C LYS A 259 -0.45 -52.15 3.34
N PRO A 260 -0.57 -53.49 3.49
CA PRO A 260 -0.38 -54.42 2.37
C PRO A 260 -1.35 -54.10 1.24
N LYS A 261 -0.88 -54.20 0.01
CA LYS A 261 -1.70 -54.04 -1.21
C LYS A 261 -2.80 -55.09 -1.26
N GLU A 262 -3.98 -54.82 -0.74
CA GLU A 262 -5.21 -55.40 -1.24
C GLU A 262 -5.70 -54.59 -2.45
N VAL A 263 -5.18 -54.96 -3.60
CA VAL A 263 -5.26 -54.15 -4.83
C VAL A 263 -6.61 -54.33 -5.55
N GLU A 264 -7.49 -55.19 -5.13
CA GLU A 264 -8.77 -55.44 -5.84
C GLU A 264 -10.01 -54.82 -5.17
N VAL A 265 -10.05 -54.71 -3.84
CA VAL A 265 -11.16 -54.07 -3.13
C VAL A 265 -11.12 -52.54 -3.22
N ILE A 266 -9.92 -51.95 -3.33
CA ILE A 266 -9.73 -50.50 -3.42
C ILE A 266 -10.27 -49.92 -4.74
N LYS A 267 -10.21 -50.65 -5.85
CA LYS A 267 -10.77 -50.16 -7.14
C LYS A 267 -12.25 -49.97 -7.15
N GLU A 268 -12.99 -50.80 -6.42
CA GLU A 268 -14.46 -50.65 -6.28
C GLU A 268 -14.83 -49.58 -5.25
N VAL A 269 -14.06 -49.46 -4.15
CA VAL A 269 -14.27 -48.43 -3.12
C VAL A 269 -13.82 -47.04 -3.63
N GLU A 270 -12.70 -46.91 -4.36
CA GLU A 270 -12.33 -45.65 -5.01
C GLU A 270 -13.35 -45.21 -6.05
N LYS A 271 -13.98 -46.12 -6.74
CA LYS A 271 -15.06 -45.79 -7.70
C LYS A 271 -16.34 -45.34 -7.01
N ILE A 272 -16.59 -45.79 -5.77
CA ILE A 272 -17.73 -45.37 -4.95
C ILE A 272 -17.40 -44.07 -4.19
N VAL A 273 -16.22 -43.93 -3.62
CA VAL A 273 -15.82 -42.74 -2.86
C VAL A 273 -15.55 -41.51 -3.77
N ASN A 274 -15.02 -41.72 -4.97
CA ASN A 274 -14.89 -40.63 -5.95
C ASN A 274 -16.22 -40.22 -6.61
N LYS A 275 -17.29 -40.94 -6.40
CA LYS A 275 -18.63 -40.59 -6.89
C LYS A 275 -19.44 -39.73 -5.92
N GLU A 276 -19.02 -39.59 -4.65
CA GLU A 276 -19.85 -38.96 -3.62
C GLU A 276 -19.37 -37.60 -3.06
N VAL A 277 -18.27 -37.00 -3.49
CA VAL A 277 -17.69 -35.83 -2.75
C VAL A 277 -17.50 -34.57 -3.59
N ILE A 278 -18.15 -34.43 -4.71
CA ILE A 278 -18.34 -33.08 -5.29
C ILE A 278 -19.83 -32.71 -5.17
N VAL A 279 -20.33 -32.60 -3.95
CA VAL A 279 -21.52 -31.79 -3.71
C VAL A 279 -21.08 -30.36 -4.00
N ALA A 280 -21.57 -29.78 -5.09
CA ALA A 280 -21.34 -28.38 -5.39
C ALA A 280 -21.82 -27.56 -4.19
N ALA A 281 -20.91 -26.99 -3.46
CA ALA A 281 -21.26 -26.09 -2.38
C ALA A 281 -22.13 -24.95 -2.94
N PRO A 282 -23.11 -24.45 -2.17
CA PRO A 282 -23.94 -23.35 -2.62
C PRO A 282 -23.06 -22.19 -3.12
N THR A 283 -23.26 -21.78 -4.37
CA THR A 283 -22.45 -20.72 -4.99
C THR A 283 -23.32 -19.47 -5.19
N ALA A 284 -22.83 -18.32 -4.73
CA ALA A 284 -23.54 -17.05 -4.82
C ALA A 284 -22.95 -16.13 -5.91
N VAL A 285 -23.80 -15.59 -6.78
CA VAL A 285 -23.45 -14.60 -7.82
C VAL A 285 -24.10 -13.28 -7.47
N PHE A 286 -23.27 -12.23 -7.27
CA PHE A 286 -23.72 -10.91 -6.87
C PHE A 286 -23.97 -9.97 -8.06
N PHE A 287 -24.97 -9.09 -7.90
CA PHE A 287 -25.37 -8.12 -8.93
C PHE A 287 -25.31 -6.69 -8.41
N GLN A 288 -25.07 -5.76 -9.33
CA GLN A 288 -25.19 -4.33 -9.06
C GLN A 288 -26.65 -3.92 -8.87
N ILE A 289 -26.87 -2.79 -8.17
CA ILE A 289 -28.20 -2.25 -7.97
C ILE A 289 -28.89 -1.98 -9.32
N GLY A 290 -30.15 -2.38 -9.44
CA GLY A 290 -30.95 -2.19 -10.66
C GLY A 290 -30.47 -2.98 -11.88
N SER A 291 -29.45 -3.86 -11.76
CA SER A 291 -28.84 -4.59 -12.87
C SER A 291 -29.03 -6.10 -12.75
N ALA A 292 -29.15 -6.75 -13.89
CA ALA A 292 -29.05 -8.21 -14.08
C ALA A 292 -27.86 -8.58 -14.99
N LYS A 293 -26.95 -7.62 -15.28
CA LYS A 293 -25.75 -7.87 -16.08
C LYS A 293 -24.71 -8.61 -15.24
N LEU A 294 -24.18 -9.71 -15.77
CA LEU A 294 -23.10 -10.49 -15.15
C LEU A 294 -21.76 -9.72 -15.25
N THR A 295 -21.09 -9.59 -14.12
CA THR A 295 -19.73 -9.07 -14.06
C THR A 295 -18.73 -10.16 -14.47
N ASP A 296 -17.47 -9.79 -14.74
CA ASP A 296 -16.43 -10.78 -15.07
C ASP A 296 -16.18 -11.74 -13.91
N TYR A 297 -16.26 -11.27 -12.66
CA TYR A 297 -16.22 -12.15 -11.47
C TYR A 297 -17.41 -13.14 -11.44
N ALA A 298 -18.61 -12.67 -11.77
CA ALA A 298 -19.79 -13.51 -11.84
C ALA A 298 -19.63 -14.62 -12.90
N LYS A 299 -19.05 -14.30 -14.05
CA LYS A 299 -18.78 -15.29 -15.12
C LYS A 299 -17.79 -16.36 -14.65
N VAL A 300 -16.74 -16.00 -13.93
CA VAL A 300 -15.78 -16.95 -13.35
C VAL A 300 -16.47 -17.87 -12.35
N GLN A 301 -17.31 -17.32 -11.45
CA GLN A 301 -18.09 -18.12 -10.50
C GLN A 301 -19.04 -19.10 -11.20
N ILE A 302 -19.75 -18.65 -12.25
CA ILE A 302 -20.65 -19.49 -13.05
C ILE A 302 -19.86 -20.60 -13.77
N LYS A 303 -18.68 -20.30 -14.31
CA LYS A 303 -17.82 -21.29 -14.95
C LYS A 303 -17.36 -22.37 -13.97
N LEU A 304 -16.97 -22.00 -12.75
CA LEU A 304 -16.61 -22.98 -11.71
C LEU A 304 -17.83 -23.82 -11.27
N ALA A 305 -18.99 -23.17 -11.09
CA ALA A 305 -20.23 -23.86 -10.77
C ALA A 305 -20.65 -24.83 -11.90
N SER A 306 -20.51 -24.44 -13.17
CA SER A 306 -20.83 -25.30 -14.31
C SER A 306 -19.99 -26.57 -14.35
N GLN A 307 -18.72 -26.49 -13.97
CA GLN A 307 -17.84 -27.67 -13.87
C GLN A 307 -18.33 -28.64 -12.79
N ALA A 308 -18.72 -28.11 -11.61
CA ALA A 308 -19.23 -28.92 -10.53
C ALA A 308 -20.58 -29.56 -10.86
N ILE A 309 -21.48 -28.81 -11.53
CA ILE A 309 -22.79 -29.33 -11.98
C ILE A 309 -22.63 -30.44 -13.03
N LYS A 310 -21.75 -30.22 -14.03
CA LYS A 310 -21.47 -31.23 -15.07
C LYS A 310 -20.83 -32.50 -14.52
N SER A 311 -20.10 -32.42 -13.41
CA SER A 311 -19.54 -33.59 -12.73
C SER A 311 -20.60 -34.43 -11.99
N ASN A 312 -21.82 -33.92 -11.85
CA ASN A 312 -22.95 -34.56 -11.15
C ASN A 312 -24.21 -34.59 -12.02
N PRO A 313 -24.24 -35.38 -13.09
CA PRO A 313 -25.32 -35.36 -14.08
C PRO A 313 -26.69 -35.77 -13.51
N ASP A 314 -26.72 -36.54 -12.42
CA ASP A 314 -27.94 -37.07 -11.78
C ASP A 314 -28.56 -36.08 -10.77
N LYS A 315 -27.90 -34.94 -10.48
CA LYS A 315 -28.37 -33.95 -9.52
C LYS A 315 -29.12 -32.80 -10.21
N LYS A 316 -30.14 -32.28 -9.54
CA LYS A 316 -30.84 -31.07 -9.94
C LYS A 316 -30.37 -29.88 -9.09
N TYR A 317 -30.42 -28.70 -9.67
CA TYR A 317 -29.93 -27.46 -9.03
C TYR A 317 -30.97 -26.35 -9.13
N LYS A 318 -31.19 -25.67 -8.02
CA LYS A 318 -32.05 -24.49 -7.93
C LYS A 318 -31.23 -23.23 -8.11
N ILE A 319 -31.70 -22.33 -8.95
CA ILE A 319 -31.13 -21.00 -9.22
C ILE A 319 -32.06 -19.99 -8.54
N ASN A 320 -31.79 -19.73 -7.25
CA ASN A 320 -32.60 -18.84 -6.41
C ASN A 320 -32.16 -17.40 -6.54
N ALA A 321 -32.95 -16.54 -7.16
CA ALA A 321 -32.64 -15.13 -7.31
C ALA A 321 -33.34 -14.25 -6.28
N TYR A 322 -32.60 -13.31 -5.70
CA TYR A 322 -33.04 -12.39 -4.66
C TYR A 322 -32.78 -10.93 -5.01
N ALA A 323 -33.65 -10.05 -4.51
CA ALA A 323 -33.46 -8.61 -4.55
C ALA A 323 -33.64 -8.02 -3.15
N ASP A 324 -32.98 -6.90 -2.87
CA ASP A 324 -33.16 -6.23 -1.59
C ASP A 324 -34.54 -5.54 -1.52
N LYS A 325 -35.24 -5.76 -0.38
CA LYS A 325 -36.59 -5.19 -0.14
C LYS A 325 -36.55 -3.67 0.11
N ALA A 326 -35.39 -3.14 0.49
CA ALA A 326 -35.27 -1.73 0.85
C ALA A 326 -35.20 -0.80 -0.37
N THR A 327 -34.94 -1.35 -1.56
CA THR A 327 -34.85 -0.57 -2.80
C THR A 327 -35.81 -1.09 -3.87
N GLY A 328 -36.59 -0.18 -4.47
CA GLY A 328 -37.54 -0.51 -5.52
C GLY A 328 -38.91 -1.03 -5.02
N SER A 329 -39.89 -1.09 -5.94
CA SER A 329 -41.20 -1.66 -5.66
C SER A 329 -41.18 -3.19 -5.76
N ALA A 330 -42.15 -3.88 -5.12
CA ALA A 330 -42.28 -5.32 -5.21
C ALA A 330 -42.33 -5.83 -6.67
N LYS A 331 -43.07 -5.13 -7.56
CA LYS A 331 -43.14 -5.43 -8.99
C LYS A 331 -41.78 -5.26 -9.69
N THR A 332 -41.02 -4.24 -9.34
CA THR A 332 -39.68 -4.00 -9.90
C THR A 332 -38.69 -5.08 -9.43
N ASN A 333 -38.74 -5.42 -8.15
CA ASN A 333 -37.86 -6.44 -7.58
C ASN A 333 -38.15 -7.83 -8.14
N GLN A 334 -39.43 -8.18 -8.33
CA GLN A 334 -39.82 -9.43 -8.99
C GLN A 334 -39.23 -9.51 -10.40
N ARG A 335 -39.48 -8.49 -11.23
CA ARG A 335 -38.93 -8.43 -12.61
C ARG A 335 -37.39 -8.48 -12.63
N LEU A 336 -36.73 -7.92 -11.62
CA LEU A 336 -35.27 -7.91 -11.53
C LEU A 336 -34.73 -9.28 -11.15
N THR A 337 -35.37 -10.01 -10.21
CA THR A 337 -35.02 -11.37 -9.86
C THR A 337 -35.27 -12.36 -11.01
N ASP A 338 -36.36 -12.21 -11.75
CA ASP A 338 -36.59 -12.99 -12.98
C ASP A 338 -35.47 -12.84 -13.99
N LYS A 339 -35.02 -11.60 -14.24
CA LYS A 339 -33.89 -11.32 -15.15
C LYS A 339 -32.57 -11.86 -14.65
N ARG A 340 -32.32 -11.81 -13.34
CA ARG A 340 -31.10 -12.33 -12.73
C ARG A 340 -31.04 -13.85 -12.77
N ALA A 341 -32.14 -14.51 -12.40
CA ALA A 341 -32.25 -15.97 -12.51
C ALA A 341 -32.00 -16.42 -13.96
N LYS A 342 -32.64 -15.74 -14.90
CA LYS A 342 -32.46 -16.04 -16.33
C LYS A 342 -31.02 -15.81 -16.79
N ALA A 343 -30.37 -14.71 -16.39
CA ALA A 343 -29.00 -14.42 -16.79
C ALA A 343 -28.00 -15.48 -16.29
N VAL A 344 -28.19 -16.01 -15.07
CA VAL A 344 -27.35 -17.10 -14.55
C VAL A 344 -27.67 -18.41 -15.24
N TYR A 345 -28.95 -18.71 -15.47
CA TYR A 345 -29.38 -19.90 -16.19
C TYR A 345 -28.78 -19.93 -17.60
N ASP A 346 -28.98 -18.87 -18.37
CA ASP A 346 -28.47 -18.77 -19.74
C ASP A 346 -26.95 -18.97 -19.78
N ALA A 347 -26.22 -18.35 -18.85
CA ALA A 347 -24.77 -18.51 -18.75
C ALA A 347 -24.31 -19.92 -18.35
N LEU A 348 -25.05 -20.61 -17.49
CA LEU A 348 -24.78 -22.04 -17.18
C LEU A 348 -25.02 -22.95 -18.38
N VAL A 349 -26.07 -22.69 -19.15
CA VAL A 349 -26.38 -23.45 -20.38
C VAL A 349 -25.31 -23.15 -21.45
N GLU A 350 -24.85 -21.89 -21.58
CA GLU A 350 -23.75 -21.51 -22.45
C GLU A 350 -22.43 -22.22 -22.07
N GLU A 351 -22.18 -22.42 -20.80
CA GLU A 351 -21.03 -23.20 -20.28
C GLU A 351 -21.23 -24.72 -20.42
N GLY A 352 -22.34 -25.18 -21.02
CA GLY A 352 -22.63 -26.59 -21.36
C GLY A 352 -23.25 -27.40 -20.25
N VAL A 353 -23.97 -26.78 -19.32
CA VAL A 353 -24.81 -27.49 -18.34
C VAL A 353 -26.14 -27.94 -18.98
N ASN A 354 -26.59 -29.16 -18.69
CA ASN A 354 -27.87 -29.66 -19.19
C ASN A 354 -29.03 -28.83 -18.61
N PRO A 355 -29.89 -28.21 -19.44
CA PRO A 355 -31.07 -27.47 -18.99
C PRO A 355 -31.98 -28.22 -18.02
N ASP A 356 -32.13 -29.56 -18.18
CA ASP A 356 -32.97 -30.41 -17.33
C ASP A 356 -32.48 -30.53 -15.87
N GLN A 357 -31.23 -30.14 -15.62
CA GLN A 357 -30.65 -30.07 -14.27
C GLN A 357 -30.96 -28.76 -13.55
N LEU A 358 -31.50 -27.74 -14.25
CA LEU A 358 -31.59 -26.38 -13.75
C LEU A 358 -33.03 -25.93 -13.54
N GLN A 359 -33.35 -25.47 -12.32
CA GLN A 359 -34.65 -24.89 -11.97
C GLN A 359 -34.45 -23.41 -11.58
N GLN A 360 -35.14 -22.50 -12.30
CA GLN A 360 -35.10 -21.06 -11.97
C GLN A 360 -36.19 -20.74 -10.92
N ILE A 361 -35.80 -19.99 -9.87
CA ILE A 361 -36.69 -19.54 -8.80
C ILE A 361 -36.43 -18.04 -8.56
N SER A 362 -37.49 -17.24 -8.65
CA SER A 362 -37.44 -15.80 -8.42
C SER A 362 -38.15 -15.45 -7.13
N ASN A 363 -37.38 -15.00 -6.12
CA ASN A 363 -37.91 -14.74 -4.78
C ASN A 363 -38.30 -13.25 -4.57
N GLY A 364 -38.13 -12.38 -5.58
CA GLY A 364 -38.48 -10.97 -5.47
C GLY A 364 -37.66 -10.21 -4.43
N GLY A 365 -38.27 -9.21 -3.82
CA GLY A 365 -37.66 -8.45 -2.71
C GLY A 365 -37.84 -9.19 -1.39
N THR A 366 -36.76 -9.73 -0.85
CA THR A 366 -36.76 -10.47 0.42
C THR A 366 -36.11 -9.65 1.55
N GLU A 367 -36.37 -10.07 2.78
CA GLU A 367 -35.67 -9.51 3.94
C GLU A 367 -34.19 -9.88 3.92
N ASN A 368 -33.42 -9.08 4.62
CA ASN A 368 -31.97 -9.14 4.55
C ASN A 368 -31.41 -10.39 5.24
N MET A 369 -31.00 -11.42 4.48
CA MET A 369 -30.43 -12.66 4.99
C MET A 369 -28.98 -12.49 5.52
N PHE A 370 -28.25 -11.44 5.07
CA PHE A 370 -26.81 -11.30 5.33
C PHE A 370 -26.46 -10.01 6.06
N GLY A 371 -27.41 -9.36 6.73
CA GLY A 371 -27.19 -8.18 7.56
C GLY A 371 -27.00 -6.86 6.79
N LYS A 372 -26.78 -6.88 5.45
CA LYS A 372 -26.62 -5.69 4.61
C LYS A 372 -27.42 -5.80 3.31
N ASN A 373 -28.16 -4.76 2.95
CA ASN A 373 -29.04 -4.73 1.77
C ASN A 373 -28.32 -5.04 0.46
N ASN A 374 -27.07 -4.59 0.29
CA ASN A 374 -26.31 -4.85 -0.93
C ASN A 374 -25.96 -6.34 -1.11
N LEU A 375 -25.88 -7.12 -0.03
CA LEU A 375 -25.61 -8.55 -0.08
C LEU A 375 -26.85 -9.37 -0.47
N GLN A 376 -28.06 -8.76 -0.48
CA GLN A 376 -29.29 -9.39 -0.90
C GLN A 376 -29.52 -9.34 -2.44
N ARG A 377 -28.61 -8.74 -3.19
CA ARG A 377 -28.67 -8.62 -4.66
C ARG A 377 -27.89 -9.77 -5.30
N LEU A 378 -28.39 -10.98 -5.13
CA LEU A 378 -27.62 -12.18 -5.53
C LEU A 378 -28.52 -13.26 -6.11
N VAL A 379 -27.88 -14.22 -6.76
CA VAL A 379 -28.44 -15.50 -7.14
C VAL A 379 -27.65 -16.60 -6.45
N ILE A 380 -28.32 -17.50 -5.74
CA ILE A 380 -27.70 -18.66 -5.11
C ILE A 380 -28.02 -19.91 -5.96
N MET A 381 -26.98 -20.63 -6.33
CA MET A 381 -27.09 -21.96 -6.96
C MET A 381 -26.86 -23.02 -5.90
N GLU A 382 -27.80 -23.89 -5.70
CA GLU A 382 -27.75 -24.97 -4.69
C GLU A 382 -28.35 -26.26 -5.22
N VAL A 383 -27.93 -27.40 -4.68
CA VAL A 383 -28.47 -28.72 -5.01
C VAL A 383 -29.89 -28.81 -4.47
N GLU A 384 -30.80 -29.40 -5.26
CA GLU A 384 -32.18 -29.66 -4.84
C GLU A 384 -32.24 -30.72 -3.74
#